data_b457b802708c2eb5adb295f0ce67754a
#
_entry.id   b457b802708c2eb5adb295f0ce67754a
#
_cell.length_a   1.000
_cell.length_b   1.000
_cell.length_c   1.000
_cell.angle_alpha   90.00
_cell.angle_beta   90.00
_cell.angle_gamma   90.00
#
_symmetry.space_group_name_H-M   'P 1'
#
loop_
_entity.id
_entity.type
_entity.pdbx_description
1 polymer ?
#
loop_
_entity_poly.entity_id
_entity_poly.type
_entity_poly.pdbx_seq_one_letter_code
_entity_poly.pdbx_strand_id
1 'polypeptide(L)'
;TAYIKPPAKRSIRSIVKYADASFNTEFETIKLLSEEAKRQNKMHKVIIMIELGDLREGVMGENLMDFYASVFRLPNIKVTGIGTNLTCLHGVLPSQDKLVQLSLYKQLIETTFQRKIPWVTGGTSVIIPLLFHRQVPVGVNHFRIGETLYFGNNLITNDPIKGMKPDVIKLFAEVIEITKKPKVPIGYMAENVAGDTFEVDEEDYGKTSYRAILDIGLLDINTDYLLPDDENLEFVGASSDMVVIDLGKTKRDYTVGDLIPFRLKYMGALSLLSSDYIEKRLV
;
A
#
# COMPACT_ATOMS: atom_id res chain seq x y z
N THR A 1 13.89 1.35 14.10
CA THR A 1 12.96 0.59 13.23
C THR A 1 11.59 0.45 13.90
N ALA A 2 10.49 0.49 13.10
CA ALA A 2 9.14 0.30 13.59
C ALA A 2 8.40 -0.75 12.77
N TYR A 3 7.70 -1.66 13.47
CA TYR A 3 6.79 -2.61 12.85
C TYR A 3 5.39 -1.98 12.77
N ILE A 4 4.94 -1.60 11.58
CA ILE A 4 3.84 -0.65 11.36
C ILE A 4 2.44 -1.26 11.24
N LYS A 5 2.26 -2.55 11.45
CA LYS A 5 0.93 -3.19 11.51
C LYS A 5 0.77 -3.96 12.81
N PRO A 6 -0.48 -4.26 13.27
CA PRO A 6 -0.68 -5.11 14.43
C PRO A 6 0.03 -6.47 14.26
N PRO A 7 0.82 -6.92 15.26
CA PRO A 7 1.62 -8.13 15.14
C PRO A 7 0.79 -9.41 15.11
N ALA A 8 1.11 -10.31 14.20
CA ALA A 8 0.66 -11.70 14.32
C ALA A 8 1.42 -12.42 15.45
N LYS A 9 0.77 -13.34 16.19
CA LYS A 9 1.39 -14.07 17.30
C LYS A 9 2.69 -14.77 16.89
N ARG A 10 2.74 -15.37 15.69
CA ARG A 10 3.94 -16.04 15.14
C ARG A 10 5.14 -15.10 14.93
N SER A 11 4.90 -13.80 14.82
CA SER A 11 5.94 -12.79 14.53
C SER A 11 6.49 -12.12 15.79
N ILE A 12 5.92 -12.34 16.98
CA ILE A 12 6.27 -11.66 18.23
C ILE A 12 7.77 -11.74 18.53
N ARG A 13 8.36 -12.95 18.43
CA ARG A 13 9.79 -13.15 18.71
C ARG A 13 10.69 -12.30 17.80
N SER A 14 10.38 -12.28 16.51
CA SER A 14 11.16 -11.50 15.53
C SER A 14 10.95 -10.00 15.71
N ILE A 15 9.73 -9.58 16.02
CA ILE A 15 9.42 -8.16 16.25
C ILE A 15 10.21 -7.64 17.46
N VAL A 16 10.19 -8.34 18.60
CA VAL A 16 10.98 -7.94 19.77
C VAL A 16 12.47 -7.98 19.51
N LYS A 17 12.93 -8.90 18.64
CA LYS A 17 14.35 -9.02 18.30
C LYS A 17 14.84 -7.85 17.43
N TYR A 18 14.07 -7.45 16.42
CA TYR A 18 14.54 -6.59 15.33
C TYR A 18 13.89 -5.20 15.28
N ALA A 19 12.70 -5.02 15.85
CA ALA A 19 12.03 -3.73 15.83
C ALA A 19 12.21 -2.99 17.17
N ASP A 20 12.46 -1.68 17.10
CA ASP A 20 12.53 -0.79 18.28
C ASP A 20 11.14 -0.49 18.82
N ALA A 21 10.13 -0.46 17.95
CA ALA A 21 8.74 -0.21 18.33
C ALA A 21 7.78 -1.01 17.44
N SER A 22 6.57 -1.26 17.93
CA SER A 22 5.49 -1.84 17.15
C SER A 22 4.16 -1.10 17.34
N PHE A 23 3.34 -1.11 16.28
CA PHE A 23 1.98 -0.56 16.29
C PHE A 23 1.00 -1.63 16.73
N ASN A 24 0.12 -1.32 17.67
CA ASN A 24 -0.71 -2.31 18.35
C ASN A 24 -2.13 -1.80 18.59
N THR A 25 -3.07 -2.74 18.63
CA THR A 25 -4.49 -2.49 18.84
C THR A 25 -5.13 -3.50 19.80
N GLU A 26 -4.40 -4.59 20.14
CA GLU A 26 -4.95 -5.72 20.85
C GLU A 26 -4.12 -6.02 22.10
N PHE A 27 -4.80 -6.10 23.26
CA PHE A 27 -4.16 -6.29 24.56
C PHE A 27 -3.38 -7.59 24.67
N GLU A 28 -3.97 -8.70 24.23
CA GLU A 28 -3.32 -10.02 24.28
C GLU A 28 -2.02 -10.06 23.46
N THR A 29 -1.99 -9.33 22.34
CA THR A 29 -0.78 -9.20 21.53
C THR A 29 0.31 -8.40 22.27
N ILE A 30 -0.07 -7.30 22.93
CA ILE A 30 0.88 -6.50 23.72
C ILE A 30 1.40 -7.30 24.93
N LYS A 31 0.56 -8.12 25.55
CA LYS A 31 0.96 -9.05 26.62
C LYS A 31 2.02 -10.05 26.14
N LEU A 32 1.81 -10.65 24.97
CA LEU A 32 2.81 -11.55 24.36
C LEU A 32 4.12 -10.83 24.03
N LEU A 33 4.06 -9.57 23.57
CA LEU A 33 5.24 -8.72 23.37
C LEU A 33 5.96 -8.48 24.69
N SER A 34 5.23 -8.24 25.78
CA SER A 34 5.78 -8.06 27.13
C SER A 34 6.53 -9.31 27.63
N GLU A 35 5.90 -10.47 27.49
CA GLU A 35 6.49 -11.76 27.88
C GLU A 35 7.76 -12.07 27.06
N GLU A 36 7.72 -11.83 25.76
CA GLU A 36 8.88 -12.03 24.89
C GLU A 36 9.98 -11.00 25.14
N ALA A 37 9.63 -9.74 25.42
CA ALA A 37 10.59 -8.70 25.76
C ALA A 37 11.32 -9.06 27.08
N LYS A 38 10.60 -9.60 28.08
CA LYS A 38 11.20 -10.15 29.29
C LYS A 38 12.19 -11.28 28.96
N ARG A 39 11.79 -12.21 28.10
CA ARG A 39 12.62 -13.35 27.70
C ARG A 39 13.91 -12.94 26.98
N GLN A 40 13.86 -11.87 26.18
CA GLN A 40 14.99 -11.31 25.48
C GLN A 40 15.76 -10.24 26.30
N ASN A 41 15.38 -10.01 27.56
CA ASN A 41 15.93 -8.97 28.44
C ASN A 41 15.92 -7.57 27.77
N LYS A 42 14.78 -7.20 27.20
CA LYS A 42 14.56 -5.94 26.48
C LYS A 42 13.39 -5.16 27.06
N MET A 43 13.36 -3.86 26.78
CA MET A 43 12.19 -3.00 26.90
C MET A 43 11.66 -2.76 25.48
N HIS A 44 10.45 -3.25 25.16
CA HIS A 44 9.85 -3.05 23.84
C HIS A 44 8.91 -1.84 23.85
N LYS A 45 9.05 -0.99 22.84
CA LYS A 45 8.21 0.20 22.71
C LYS A 45 6.94 -0.13 21.92
N VAL A 46 5.80 0.38 22.37
CA VAL A 46 4.53 0.21 21.67
C VAL A 46 3.88 1.55 21.36
N ILE A 47 3.25 1.62 20.19
CA ILE A 47 2.37 2.71 19.76
C ILE A 47 0.97 2.11 19.69
N ILE A 48 0.01 2.72 20.38
CA ILE A 48 -1.36 2.23 20.44
C ILE A 48 -2.17 2.99 19.40
N MET A 49 -2.82 2.25 18.49
CA MET A 49 -3.65 2.82 17.45
C MET A 49 -5.08 3.00 17.95
N ILE A 50 -5.67 4.12 17.61
CA ILE A 50 -7.03 4.52 17.96
C ILE A 50 -7.88 4.54 16.72
N GLU A 51 -9.06 3.95 16.82
CA GLU A 51 -10.05 3.99 15.74
C GLU A 51 -10.74 5.37 15.69
N LEU A 52 -10.64 6.02 14.54
CA LEU A 52 -11.24 7.34 14.29
C LEU A 52 -12.15 7.36 13.05
N GLY A 53 -12.70 6.22 12.67
CA GLY A 53 -13.78 6.13 11.69
C GLY A 53 -13.49 5.35 10.42
N ASP A 54 -12.24 4.91 10.17
CA ASP A 54 -11.93 4.07 8.99
C ASP A 54 -12.26 2.58 9.20
N LEU A 55 -12.54 2.18 10.45
CA LEU A 55 -13.01 0.86 10.88
C LEU A 55 -12.10 -0.30 10.44
N ARG A 56 -10.79 -0.06 10.36
CA ARG A 56 -9.81 -1.10 10.02
C ARG A 56 -9.10 -1.63 11.27
N GLU A 57 -8.32 -0.82 11.93
CA GLU A 57 -7.64 -1.16 13.18
C GLU A 57 -7.61 0.02 14.15
N GLY A 58 -7.80 -0.25 15.42
CA GLY A 58 -7.74 0.76 16.45
C GLY A 58 -8.55 0.37 17.69
N VAL A 59 -8.14 0.91 18.84
CA VAL A 59 -8.91 0.83 20.07
C VAL A 59 -10.02 1.87 19.99
N MET A 60 -11.26 1.44 20.27
CA MET A 60 -12.41 2.34 20.29
C MET A 60 -12.31 3.36 21.44
N GLY A 61 -12.80 4.58 21.21
CA GLY A 61 -12.68 5.67 22.17
C GLY A 61 -13.26 5.39 23.54
N GLU A 62 -14.40 4.68 23.61
CA GLU A 62 -15.05 4.27 24.86
C GLU A 62 -14.22 3.27 25.68
N ASN A 63 -13.38 2.47 25.04
CA ASN A 63 -12.55 1.46 25.71
C ASN A 63 -11.15 1.96 26.07
N LEU A 64 -10.82 3.19 25.67
CA LEU A 64 -9.46 3.71 25.67
C LEU A 64 -8.81 3.70 27.04
N MET A 65 -9.52 4.16 28.07
CA MET A 65 -8.97 4.31 29.40
C MET A 65 -8.65 2.96 30.06
N ASP A 66 -9.55 2.00 29.96
CA ASP A 66 -9.37 0.65 30.52
C ASP A 66 -8.25 -0.10 29.77
N PHE A 67 -8.18 0.11 28.46
CA PHE A 67 -7.11 -0.46 27.63
C PHE A 67 -5.73 0.05 28.08
N TYR A 68 -5.56 1.38 28.21
CA TYR A 68 -4.30 1.97 28.68
C TYR A 68 -3.97 1.57 30.12
N ALA A 69 -4.96 1.52 31.00
CA ALA A 69 -4.77 1.04 32.38
C ALA A 69 -4.19 -0.38 32.40
N SER A 70 -4.70 -1.25 31.54
CA SER A 70 -4.23 -2.63 31.43
C SER A 70 -2.82 -2.72 30.83
N VAL A 71 -2.55 -1.99 29.75
CA VAL A 71 -1.22 -1.97 29.10
C VAL A 71 -0.14 -1.39 30.00
N PHE A 72 -0.44 -0.33 30.77
CA PHE A 72 0.54 0.29 31.67
C PHE A 72 0.96 -0.59 32.84
N ARG A 73 0.24 -1.69 33.14
CA ARG A 73 0.63 -2.69 34.14
C ARG A 73 1.59 -3.75 33.59
N LEU A 74 1.73 -3.85 32.27
CA LEU A 74 2.61 -4.85 31.67
C LEU A 74 4.09 -4.50 31.89
N PRO A 75 4.91 -5.44 32.38
CA PRO A 75 6.35 -5.24 32.50
C PRO A 75 7.00 -5.27 31.10
N ASN A 76 8.21 -4.71 31.00
CA ASN A 76 9.00 -4.72 29.78
C ASN A 76 8.34 -4.11 28.52
N ILE A 77 7.25 -3.33 28.72
CA ILE A 77 6.57 -2.54 27.70
C ILE A 77 6.68 -1.06 28.04
N LYS A 78 6.99 -0.27 27.04
CA LYS A 78 6.96 1.19 27.11
C LYS A 78 6.02 1.75 26.05
N VAL A 79 4.90 2.31 26.48
CA VAL A 79 4.01 3.05 25.57
C VAL A 79 4.71 4.36 25.19
N THR A 80 5.01 4.53 23.90
CA THR A 80 5.74 5.69 23.37
C THR A 80 4.92 6.51 22.39
N GLY A 81 3.76 6.01 21.96
CA GLY A 81 2.93 6.70 20.98
C GLY A 81 1.48 6.33 21.05
N ILE A 82 0.68 7.25 20.57
CA ILE A 82 -0.72 7.09 20.20
C ILE A 82 -0.85 7.42 18.71
N GLY A 83 -1.73 6.77 17.99
CA GLY A 83 -1.88 7.03 16.56
C GLY A 83 -3.23 6.67 16.00
N THR A 84 -3.44 7.04 14.76
CA THR A 84 -4.59 6.61 13.98
C THR A 84 -4.17 6.22 12.56
N ASN A 85 -5.04 5.49 11.90
CA ASN A 85 -4.92 5.20 10.48
C ASN A 85 -6.25 5.49 9.80
N LEU A 86 -6.18 6.13 8.64
CA LEU A 86 -7.34 6.57 7.88
C LEU A 86 -7.13 6.29 6.40
N THR A 87 -8.22 6.23 5.62
CA THR A 87 -8.27 6.05 4.16
C THR A 87 -7.89 4.65 3.66
N CYS A 88 -7.60 3.70 4.55
CA CYS A 88 -7.07 2.40 4.15
C CYS A 88 -8.13 1.34 3.86
N LEU A 89 -9.32 1.43 4.45
CA LEU A 89 -10.41 0.46 4.25
C LEU A 89 -11.65 1.11 3.64
N HIS A 90 -12.19 2.14 4.30
CA HIS A 90 -13.43 2.80 3.87
C HIS A 90 -13.18 4.17 3.23
N GLY A 91 -11.94 4.57 3.02
CA GLY A 91 -11.61 5.84 2.39
C GLY A 91 -11.89 7.07 3.26
N VAL A 92 -12.00 6.92 4.58
CA VAL A 92 -12.24 8.04 5.48
C VAL A 92 -11.03 8.96 5.53
N LEU A 93 -11.17 10.15 4.99
CA LEU A 93 -10.08 11.11 4.88
C LEU A 93 -9.63 11.64 6.26
N PRO A 94 -8.32 11.89 6.43
CA PRO A 94 -7.84 12.65 7.58
C PRO A 94 -8.38 14.07 7.55
N SER A 95 -8.76 14.58 8.72
CA SER A 95 -9.27 15.93 8.89
C SER A 95 -8.72 16.55 10.16
N GLN A 96 -8.79 17.87 10.28
CA GLN A 96 -8.26 18.58 11.43
C GLN A 96 -8.97 18.17 12.74
N ASP A 97 -10.30 17.98 12.71
CA ASP A 97 -11.07 17.54 13.87
C ASP A 97 -10.67 16.16 14.38
N LYS A 98 -10.44 15.18 13.49
CA LYS A 98 -9.93 13.84 13.86
C LYS A 98 -8.55 13.90 14.51
N LEU A 99 -7.66 14.74 13.99
CA LEU A 99 -6.33 14.92 14.58
C LEU A 99 -6.36 15.69 15.89
N VAL A 100 -7.29 16.64 16.05
CA VAL A 100 -7.56 17.30 17.34
C VAL A 100 -8.09 16.27 18.35
N GLN A 101 -9.04 15.42 17.96
CA GLN A 101 -9.55 14.34 18.80
C GLN A 101 -8.43 13.41 19.27
N LEU A 102 -7.53 13.00 18.36
CA LEU A 102 -6.35 12.19 18.71
C LEU A 102 -5.46 12.90 19.77
N SER A 103 -5.25 14.20 19.60
CA SER A 103 -4.47 15.02 20.55
C SER A 103 -5.15 15.14 21.91
N LEU A 104 -6.48 15.24 21.94
CA LEU A 104 -7.25 15.26 23.18
C LEU A 104 -7.19 13.91 23.91
N TYR A 105 -7.29 12.80 23.20
CA TYR A 105 -7.10 11.47 23.78
C TYR A 105 -5.71 11.32 24.41
N LYS A 106 -4.67 11.80 23.72
CA LYS A 106 -3.32 11.83 24.32
C LYS A 106 -3.29 12.59 25.62
N GLN A 107 -3.85 13.81 25.64
CA GLN A 107 -3.86 14.65 26.86
C GLN A 107 -4.63 13.99 28.00
N LEU A 108 -5.79 13.39 27.68
CA LEU A 108 -6.58 12.64 28.67
C LEU A 108 -5.78 11.50 29.30
N ILE A 109 -5.13 10.68 28.48
CA ILE A 109 -4.32 9.54 28.94
C ILE A 109 -3.12 10.04 29.78
N GLU A 110 -2.38 11.05 29.29
CA GLU A 110 -1.23 11.61 30.02
C GLU A 110 -1.62 12.15 31.37
N THR A 111 -2.76 12.86 31.45
CA THR A 111 -3.27 13.45 32.69
C THR A 111 -3.74 12.38 33.67
N THR A 112 -4.50 11.38 33.18
CA THR A 112 -5.04 10.34 34.08
C THR A 112 -3.96 9.42 34.63
N PHE A 113 -3.02 9.03 33.79
CA PHE A 113 -2.00 8.05 34.22
C PHE A 113 -0.66 8.68 34.62
N GLN A 114 -0.54 10.00 34.54
CA GLN A 114 0.70 10.75 34.83
C GLN A 114 1.91 10.19 34.07
N ARG A 115 1.70 9.82 32.80
CA ARG A 115 2.70 9.24 31.90
C ARG A 115 2.77 10.01 30.59
N LYS A 116 3.99 10.30 30.12
CA LYS A 116 4.23 11.00 28.86
C LYS A 116 4.16 10.04 27.67
N ILE A 117 3.46 10.46 26.62
CA ILE A 117 3.35 9.79 25.32
C ILE A 117 3.94 10.73 24.27
N PRO A 118 5.23 10.58 23.92
CA PRO A 118 5.93 11.56 23.09
C PRO A 118 5.50 11.58 21.62
N TRP A 119 5.01 10.46 21.08
CA TRP A 119 4.66 10.37 19.67
C TRP A 119 3.14 10.38 19.45
N VAL A 120 2.70 11.27 18.55
CA VAL A 120 1.34 11.31 18.06
C VAL A 120 1.41 11.10 16.54
N THR A 121 1.04 9.89 16.10
CA THR A 121 1.12 9.53 14.70
C THR A 121 -0.20 9.82 13.97
N GLY A 122 -0.19 10.86 13.12
CA GLY A 122 -1.37 11.45 12.50
C GLY A 122 -1.82 10.81 11.19
N GLY A 123 -1.16 9.74 10.74
CA GLY A 123 -1.59 9.04 9.52
C GLY A 123 -0.46 8.69 8.55
N THR A 124 -0.87 8.37 7.32
CA THR A 124 -0.05 7.93 6.19
C THR A 124 0.12 9.03 5.14
N SER A 125 0.49 8.69 3.91
CA SER A 125 0.67 9.66 2.81
C SER A 125 -0.53 10.56 2.53
N VAL A 126 -1.74 10.15 2.88
CA VAL A 126 -2.98 10.95 2.72
C VAL A 126 -3.02 12.20 3.60
N ILE A 127 -2.12 12.32 4.60
CA ILE A 127 -2.02 13.50 5.47
C ILE A 127 -1.33 14.71 4.79
N ILE A 128 -0.64 14.47 3.69
CA ILE A 128 0.22 15.48 3.02
C ILE A 128 -0.51 16.78 2.70
N PRO A 129 -1.75 16.78 2.18
CA PRO A 129 -2.49 18.03 1.96
C PRO A 129 -2.69 18.85 3.23
N LEU A 130 -3.02 18.21 4.35
CA LEU A 130 -3.18 18.91 5.64
C LEU A 130 -1.85 19.51 6.12
N LEU A 131 -0.72 18.84 5.87
CA LEU A 131 0.61 19.37 6.18
C LEU A 131 0.91 20.62 5.34
N PHE A 132 0.65 20.60 4.04
CA PHE A 132 0.85 21.74 3.16
C PHE A 132 -0.02 22.94 3.51
N HIS A 133 -1.26 22.69 3.91
CA HIS A 133 -2.20 23.72 4.34
C HIS A 133 -2.04 24.15 5.80
N ARG A 134 -1.05 23.62 6.53
CA ARG A 134 -0.82 23.87 7.98
C ARG A 134 -2.04 23.59 8.84
N GLN A 135 -2.82 22.58 8.48
CA GLN A 135 -4.04 22.15 9.19
C GLN A 135 -3.79 21.00 10.17
N VAL A 136 -2.55 20.55 10.29
CA VAL A 136 -2.18 19.55 11.30
C VAL A 136 -2.02 20.23 12.66
N PRO A 137 -2.75 19.77 13.70
CA PRO A 137 -2.67 20.34 15.04
C PRO A 137 -1.27 20.24 15.65
N VAL A 138 -0.93 21.23 16.47
CA VAL A 138 0.30 21.21 17.28
C VAL A 138 0.30 19.98 18.19
N GLY A 139 1.38 19.19 18.15
CA GLY A 139 1.49 17.96 18.94
C GLY A 139 1.36 16.69 18.13
N VAL A 140 0.76 16.72 16.92
CA VAL A 140 0.87 15.62 15.95
C VAL A 140 2.25 15.74 15.28
N ASN A 141 3.12 14.79 15.57
CA ASN A 141 4.56 14.93 15.30
C ASN A 141 5.20 13.71 14.64
N HIS A 142 4.40 12.72 14.24
CA HIS A 142 4.88 11.51 13.58
C HIS A 142 3.95 11.11 12.43
N PHE A 143 4.52 10.70 11.30
CA PHE A 143 3.78 10.32 10.08
C PHE A 143 4.45 9.10 9.44
N ARG A 144 3.64 8.28 8.76
CA ARG A 144 4.10 7.07 8.06
C ARG A 144 3.96 7.28 6.55
N ILE A 145 4.86 8.06 5.98
CA ILE A 145 4.83 8.41 4.56
C ILE A 145 5.55 7.31 3.77
N GLY A 146 4.88 6.74 2.80
CA GLY A 146 5.41 5.70 1.91
C GLY A 146 5.03 5.97 0.45
N GLU A 147 3.78 5.79 0.09
CA GLU A 147 3.29 5.87 -1.29
C GLU A 147 3.70 7.17 -1.99
N THR A 148 3.46 8.32 -1.39
CA THR A 148 3.85 9.60 -1.97
C THR A 148 5.35 9.73 -2.23
N LEU A 149 6.22 9.08 -1.43
CA LEU A 149 7.67 9.10 -1.66
C LEU A 149 8.06 8.44 -2.98
N TYR A 150 7.33 7.40 -3.39
CA TYR A 150 7.63 6.62 -4.58
C TYR A 150 6.87 7.08 -5.83
N PHE A 151 5.68 7.67 -5.65
CA PHE A 151 4.81 8.05 -6.77
C PHE A 151 4.69 9.56 -6.97
N GLY A 152 5.19 10.36 -6.04
CA GLY A 152 5.30 11.81 -6.18
C GLY A 152 3.98 12.56 -6.28
N ASN A 153 2.86 11.93 -5.91
CA ASN A 153 1.52 12.50 -6.07
C ASN A 153 0.79 12.70 -4.73
N ASN A 154 -0.17 13.60 -4.77
CA ASN A 154 -1.18 13.76 -3.74
C ASN A 154 -2.21 12.66 -3.87
N LEU A 155 -2.36 11.80 -2.87
CA LEU A 155 -3.24 10.62 -2.95
C LEU A 155 -4.74 10.94 -2.93
N ILE A 156 -5.13 12.18 -2.63
CA ILE A 156 -6.55 12.59 -2.63
C ILE A 156 -6.96 13.09 -4.01
N THR A 157 -6.13 13.95 -4.63
CA THR A 157 -6.43 14.59 -5.92
C THR A 157 -5.72 13.94 -7.09
N ASN A 158 -4.77 13.06 -6.80
CA ASN A 158 -3.86 12.43 -7.76
C ASN A 158 -2.95 13.41 -8.54
N ASP A 159 -2.88 14.66 -8.10
CA ASP A 159 -2.02 15.67 -8.72
C ASP A 159 -0.55 15.45 -8.34
N PRO A 160 0.39 15.72 -9.26
CA PRO A 160 1.81 15.65 -8.96
C PRO A 160 2.21 16.72 -7.92
N ILE A 161 3.04 16.30 -6.96
CA ILE A 161 3.60 17.20 -5.96
C ILE A 161 4.86 17.87 -6.54
N LYS A 162 4.88 19.22 -6.55
CA LYS A 162 6.00 19.97 -7.08
C LYS A 162 7.33 19.57 -6.43
N GLY A 163 8.29 19.20 -7.27
CA GLY A 163 9.64 18.78 -6.84
C GLY A 163 9.79 17.31 -6.52
N MET A 164 8.72 16.51 -6.60
CA MET A 164 8.78 15.05 -6.51
C MET A 164 8.80 14.41 -7.90
N LYS A 165 9.42 13.23 -7.99
CA LYS A 165 9.45 12.42 -9.22
C LYS A 165 8.31 11.39 -9.19
N PRO A 166 7.48 11.29 -10.24
CA PRO A 166 6.37 10.34 -10.30
C PRO A 166 6.78 8.97 -10.87
N ASP A 167 8.02 8.81 -11.32
CA ASP A 167 8.53 7.68 -12.11
C ASP A 167 9.72 6.98 -11.46
N VAL A 168 9.76 6.95 -10.13
CA VAL A 168 10.85 6.31 -9.35
C VAL A 168 10.83 4.79 -9.50
N ILE A 169 9.65 4.20 -9.74
CA ILE A 169 9.49 2.77 -9.97
C ILE A 169 8.84 2.57 -11.33
N LYS A 170 9.52 1.81 -12.20
CA LYS A 170 9.02 1.38 -13.51
C LYS A 170 9.15 -0.12 -13.66
N LEU A 171 8.23 -0.71 -14.42
CA LEU A 171 8.36 -2.06 -14.91
C LEU A 171 8.82 -2.01 -16.37
N PHE A 172 9.70 -2.92 -16.74
CA PHE A 172 10.09 -3.20 -18.12
C PHE A 172 9.74 -4.66 -18.42
N ALA A 173 8.80 -4.89 -19.33
CA ALA A 173 8.38 -6.23 -19.73
C ALA A 173 8.92 -6.56 -21.12
N GLU A 174 9.55 -7.73 -21.26
CA GLU A 174 10.15 -8.17 -22.51
C GLU A 174 9.08 -8.66 -23.48
N VAL A 175 9.23 -8.29 -24.75
CA VAL A 175 8.42 -8.80 -25.85
C VAL A 175 8.93 -10.16 -26.27
N ILE A 176 8.11 -11.21 -26.13
CA ILE A 176 8.48 -12.59 -26.50
C ILE A 176 7.87 -13.06 -27.81
N GLU A 177 6.82 -12.41 -28.28
CA GLU A 177 6.20 -12.68 -29.60
C GLU A 177 5.62 -11.39 -30.18
N ILE A 178 5.72 -11.21 -31.51
CA ILE A 178 4.94 -10.23 -32.27
C ILE A 178 4.33 -10.90 -33.47
N THR A 179 3.01 -10.90 -33.56
CA THR A 179 2.29 -11.54 -34.66
C THR A 179 1.05 -10.75 -35.04
N LYS A 180 0.76 -10.67 -36.33
CA LYS A 180 -0.49 -10.12 -36.83
C LYS A 180 -1.62 -11.12 -36.62
N LYS A 181 -2.60 -10.76 -35.79
CA LYS A 181 -3.74 -11.63 -35.44
C LYS A 181 -5.07 -10.97 -35.76
N PRO A 182 -6.14 -11.77 -36.05
CA PRO A 182 -7.51 -11.24 -36.08
C PRO A 182 -7.87 -10.58 -34.76
N LYS A 183 -8.67 -9.52 -34.81
CA LYS A 183 -9.17 -8.88 -33.58
C LYS A 183 -10.23 -9.73 -32.89
N VAL A 184 -11.08 -10.41 -33.68
CA VAL A 184 -12.13 -11.27 -33.14
C VAL A 184 -11.64 -12.71 -33.08
N PRO A 185 -11.76 -13.39 -31.91
CA PRO A 185 -11.45 -14.81 -31.77
C PRO A 185 -12.36 -15.69 -32.62
N ILE A 186 -11.90 -16.88 -32.99
CA ILE A 186 -12.65 -17.85 -33.79
C ILE A 186 -12.91 -19.11 -32.98
N GLY A 187 -14.16 -19.48 -32.81
CA GLY A 187 -14.60 -20.71 -32.13
C GLY A 187 -15.67 -20.45 -31.05
N TYR A 188 -16.03 -21.51 -30.35
CA TYR A 188 -16.92 -21.37 -29.18
C TYR A 188 -16.14 -20.75 -28.02
N MET A 189 -16.68 -19.69 -27.45
CA MET A 189 -16.05 -18.95 -26.36
C MET A 189 -16.71 -19.28 -25.01
N ALA A 190 -15.91 -19.34 -23.97
CA ALA A 190 -16.29 -19.42 -22.57
C ALA A 190 -15.52 -18.36 -21.78
N GLU A 191 -15.74 -18.30 -20.48
CA GLU A 191 -14.93 -17.45 -19.60
C GLU A 191 -13.43 -17.82 -19.72
N ASN A 192 -12.57 -16.81 -19.67
CA ASN A 192 -11.13 -16.98 -19.63
C ASN A 192 -10.65 -17.39 -18.22
N VAL A 193 -9.34 -17.54 -18.01
CA VAL A 193 -8.75 -17.91 -16.71
C VAL A 193 -8.95 -16.86 -15.60
N ALA A 194 -9.29 -15.64 -15.96
CA ALA A 194 -9.62 -14.57 -15.00
C ALA A 194 -11.12 -14.50 -14.68
N GLY A 195 -11.95 -15.31 -15.35
CA GLY A 195 -13.41 -15.30 -15.22
C GLY A 195 -14.11 -14.27 -16.12
N ASP A 196 -13.40 -13.67 -17.08
CA ASP A 196 -13.97 -12.68 -18.00
C ASP A 196 -14.53 -13.36 -19.25
N THR A 197 -15.60 -12.82 -19.78
CA THR A 197 -16.14 -13.16 -21.11
C THR A 197 -15.69 -12.12 -22.14
N PHE A 198 -15.26 -12.60 -23.32
CA PHE A 198 -14.91 -11.70 -24.41
C PHE A 198 -16.19 -11.19 -25.11
N GLU A 199 -16.38 -9.87 -25.06
CA GLU A 199 -17.44 -9.21 -25.83
C GLU A 199 -16.92 -8.88 -27.22
N VAL A 200 -17.64 -9.33 -28.24
CA VAL A 200 -17.28 -9.07 -29.63
C VAL A 200 -17.83 -7.72 -30.05
N ASP A 201 -16.95 -6.81 -30.48
CA ASP A 201 -17.35 -5.61 -31.17
C ASP A 201 -17.58 -5.98 -32.68
N GLU A 202 -18.79 -5.76 -33.17
CA GLU A 202 -19.18 -6.05 -34.56
C GLU A 202 -18.30 -5.31 -35.58
N GLU A 203 -17.78 -4.12 -35.18
CA GLU A 203 -16.88 -3.37 -36.05
C GLU A 203 -15.51 -4.03 -36.25
N ASP A 204 -15.11 -4.94 -35.37
CA ASP A 204 -13.80 -5.60 -35.43
C ASP A 204 -13.77 -6.87 -36.27
N TYR A 205 -14.92 -7.30 -36.81
CA TYR A 205 -14.95 -8.42 -37.75
C TYR A 205 -14.12 -8.15 -39.03
N GLY A 206 -13.28 -9.11 -39.36
CA GLY A 206 -12.38 -9.03 -40.53
C GLY A 206 -11.17 -8.11 -40.35
N LYS A 207 -11.08 -7.37 -39.21
CA LYS A 207 -9.90 -6.58 -38.91
C LYS A 207 -8.81 -7.42 -38.28
N THR A 208 -7.57 -6.97 -38.47
CA THR A 208 -6.37 -7.57 -37.87
C THR A 208 -5.53 -6.47 -37.19
N SER A 209 -4.77 -6.84 -36.14
CA SER A 209 -3.79 -5.95 -35.53
C SER A 209 -2.48 -6.71 -35.28
N TYR A 210 -1.38 -5.97 -35.14
CA TYR A 210 -0.15 -6.52 -34.57
C TYR A 210 -0.26 -6.59 -33.07
N ARG A 211 -0.05 -7.77 -32.50
CA ARG A 211 -0.09 -8.01 -31.07
C ARG A 211 1.28 -8.45 -30.59
N ALA A 212 1.72 -7.88 -29.46
CA ALA A 212 2.87 -8.35 -28.71
C ALA A 212 2.41 -9.20 -27.53
N ILE A 213 3.14 -10.27 -27.26
CA ILE A 213 3.06 -11.04 -26.01
C ILE A 213 4.23 -10.62 -25.16
N LEU A 214 3.97 -10.33 -23.88
CA LEU A 214 4.97 -9.93 -22.90
C LEU A 214 5.22 -11.05 -21.90
N ASP A 215 6.47 -11.18 -21.46
CA ASP A 215 6.94 -12.13 -20.44
C ASP A 215 6.61 -11.62 -19.02
N ILE A 216 5.33 -11.42 -18.77
CA ILE A 216 4.72 -11.06 -17.48
C ILE A 216 3.23 -11.39 -17.53
N GLY A 217 2.65 -11.90 -16.46
CA GLY A 217 1.24 -12.29 -16.42
C GLY A 217 0.55 -12.02 -15.10
N LEU A 218 -0.66 -12.58 -14.95
CA LEU A 218 -1.51 -12.37 -13.77
C LEU A 218 -0.90 -12.92 -12.47
N LEU A 219 0.05 -13.87 -12.55
CA LEU A 219 0.82 -14.34 -11.39
C LEU A 219 1.71 -13.24 -10.79
N ASP A 220 2.17 -12.30 -11.62
CA ASP A 220 3.04 -11.21 -11.20
C ASP A 220 2.26 -9.96 -10.85
N ILE A 221 1.29 -9.59 -11.70
CA ILE A 221 0.56 -8.33 -11.57
C ILE A 221 -0.80 -8.37 -12.28
N ASN A 222 -1.80 -7.73 -11.68
CA ASN A 222 -3.03 -7.40 -12.39
C ASN A 222 -2.78 -6.24 -13.37
N THR A 223 -3.22 -6.39 -14.61
CA THR A 223 -3.06 -5.40 -15.69
C THR A 223 -3.69 -4.05 -15.39
N ASP A 224 -4.69 -3.98 -14.51
CA ASP A 224 -5.30 -2.73 -14.03
C ASP A 224 -4.30 -1.80 -13.32
N TYR A 225 -3.18 -2.34 -12.87
CA TYR A 225 -2.11 -1.60 -12.19
C TYR A 225 -0.95 -1.21 -13.10
N LEU A 226 -1.01 -1.59 -14.38
CA LEU A 226 -0.04 -1.23 -15.41
C LEU A 226 -0.51 -0.03 -16.22
N LEU A 227 0.37 0.94 -16.42
CA LEU A 227 0.12 2.12 -17.24
C LEU A 227 1.24 2.19 -18.27
N PRO A 228 1.00 1.83 -19.55
CA PRO A 228 2.02 1.93 -20.58
C PRO A 228 2.56 3.36 -20.70
N ASP A 229 3.87 3.51 -20.88
CA ASP A 229 4.46 4.83 -21.16
C ASP A 229 4.08 5.31 -22.58
N ASP A 230 3.82 4.38 -23.52
CA ASP A 230 3.22 4.66 -24.82
C ASP A 230 1.70 4.50 -24.73
N GLU A 231 0.97 5.60 -24.71
CA GLU A 231 -0.49 5.65 -24.58
C GLU A 231 -1.24 5.06 -25.80
N ASN A 232 -0.52 4.73 -26.88
CA ASN A 232 -1.09 4.07 -28.05
C ASN A 232 -1.14 2.54 -27.94
N LEU A 233 -0.56 1.96 -26.90
CA LEU A 233 -0.63 0.54 -26.62
C LEU A 233 -1.93 0.22 -25.86
N GLU A 234 -2.65 -0.79 -26.33
CA GLU A 234 -3.91 -1.22 -25.73
C GLU A 234 -3.78 -2.63 -25.17
N PHE A 235 -4.24 -2.85 -23.94
CA PHE A 235 -4.30 -4.21 -23.37
C PHE A 235 -5.40 -5.00 -24.07
N VAL A 236 -5.05 -6.20 -24.55
CA VAL A 236 -6.00 -7.15 -25.15
C VAL A 236 -6.48 -8.16 -24.13
N GLY A 237 -5.60 -8.57 -23.23
CA GLY A 237 -5.90 -9.52 -22.16
C GLY A 237 -4.63 -10.06 -21.52
N ALA A 238 -4.82 -10.92 -20.52
CA ALA A 238 -3.72 -11.56 -19.82
C ALA A 238 -4.08 -13.02 -19.47
N SER A 239 -3.04 -13.87 -19.46
CA SER A 239 -3.07 -15.20 -18.88
C SER A 239 -2.28 -15.22 -17.57
N SER A 240 -2.09 -16.41 -16.99
CA SER A 240 -1.28 -16.58 -15.77
C SER A 240 0.12 -15.97 -15.88
N ASP A 241 0.76 -16.12 -17.01
CA ASP A 241 2.18 -15.88 -17.25
C ASP A 241 2.48 -14.91 -18.42
N MET A 242 1.46 -14.45 -19.15
CA MET A 242 1.61 -13.60 -20.32
C MET A 242 0.56 -12.50 -20.39
N VAL A 243 0.99 -11.30 -20.77
CA VAL A 243 0.12 -10.17 -21.14
C VAL A 243 0.17 -9.98 -22.64
N VAL A 244 -1.00 -9.74 -23.26
CA VAL A 244 -1.14 -9.45 -24.68
C VAL A 244 -1.49 -7.99 -24.87
N ILE A 245 -0.72 -7.29 -25.72
CA ILE A 245 -0.90 -5.88 -26.07
C ILE A 245 -1.12 -5.74 -27.57
N ASP A 246 -2.06 -4.88 -27.94
CA ASP A 246 -2.25 -4.41 -29.31
C ASP A 246 -1.27 -3.27 -29.62
N LEU A 247 -0.48 -3.43 -30.67
CA LEU A 247 0.51 -2.46 -31.15
C LEU A 247 -0.03 -1.54 -32.26
N GLY A 248 -1.32 -1.65 -32.63
CA GLY A 248 -1.86 -1.10 -33.87
C GLY A 248 -1.75 0.42 -34.05
N LYS A 249 -1.61 1.20 -32.98
CA LYS A 249 -1.54 2.67 -33.04
C LYS A 249 -0.17 3.24 -32.67
N THR A 250 0.75 2.41 -32.20
CA THR A 250 2.10 2.89 -31.82
C THR A 250 2.92 3.28 -33.04
N LYS A 251 3.78 4.29 -32.88
CA LYS A 251 4.77 4.69 -33.87
C LYS A 251 6.13 4.02 -33.67
N ARG A 252 6.27 3.19 -32.64
CA ARG A 252 7.50 2.46 -32.34
C ARG A 252 7.49 1.11 -33.06
N ASP A 253 8.59 0.79 -33.72
CA ASP A 253 8.85 -0.55 -34.28
C ASP A 253 9.39 -1.45 -33.17
N TYR A 254 8.50 -2.12 -32.45
CA TYR A 254 8.90 -3.13 -31.49
C TYR A 254 9.31 -4.42 -32.17
N THR A 255 10.31 -5.08 -31.60
CA THR A 255 10.80 -6.41 -32.01
C THR A 255 10.84 -7.33 -30.80
N VAL A 256 10.94 -8.64 -31.06
CA VAL A 256 11.14 -9.64 -29.98
C VAL A 256 12.45 -9.33 -29.25
N GLY A 257 12.43 -9.31 -27.93
CA GLY A 257 13.55 -8.92 -27.06
C GLY A 257 13.52 -7.46 -26.62
N ASP A 258 12.65 -6.61 -27.22
CA ASP A 258 12.50 -5.24 -26.76
C ASP A 258 11.77 -5.18 -25.41
N LEU A 259 12.10 -4.15 -24.63
CA LEU A 259 11.48 -3.90 -23.34
C LEU A 259 10.43 -2.80 -23.45
N ILE A 260 9.18 -3.12 -23.09
CA ILE A 260 8.09 -2.14 -23.03
C ILE A 260 8.04 -1.56 -21.61
N PRO A 261 8.19 -0.23 -21.45
CA PRO A 261 8.13 0.42 -20.16
C PRO A 261 6.70 0.69 -19.71
N PHE A 262 6.46 0.45 -18.42
CA PHE A 262 5.20 0.74 -17.73
C PHE A 262 5.45 1.56 -16.48
N ARG A 263 4.62 2.56 -16.24
CA ARG A 263 4.39 3.13 -14.92
C ARG A 263 3.46 2.20 -14.14
N LEU A 264 3.55 2.27 -12.83
CA LEU A 264 2.80 1.39 -11.93
C LEU A 264 1.85 2.19 -11.05
N LYS A 265 0.65 1.66 -10.81
CA LYS A 265 -0.13 2.05 -9.64
C LYS A 265 0.46 1.41 -8.39
N TYR A 266 0.15 1.96 -7.21
CA TYR A 266 0.71 1.51 -5.92
C TYR A 266 0.61 0.00 -5.69
N MET A 267 -0.57 -0.59 -5.89
CA MET A 267 -0.77 -2.04 -5.69
C MET A 267 0.06 -2.88 -6.65
N GLY A 268 0.27 -2.41 -7.88
CA GLY A 268 1.15 -3.07 -8.86
C GLY A 268 2.61 -3.08 -8.38
N ALA A 269 3.12 -1.95 -7.90
CA ALA A 269 4.47 -1.91 -7.35
C ALA A 269 4.63 -2.84 -6.15
N LEU A 270 3.63 -2.93 -5.26
CA LEU A 270 3.68 -3.87 -4.12
C LEU A 270 3.72 -5.33 -4.57
N SER A 271 2.93 -5.72 -5.58
CA SER A 271 2.94 -7.07 -6.14
C SER A 271 4.33 -7.41 -6.68
N LEU A 272 4.87 -6.57 -7.57
CA LEU A 272 6.17 -6.81 -8.23
C LEU A 272 7.34 -6.79 -7.24
N LEU A 273 7.35 -5.88 -6.26
CA LEU A 273 8.40 -5.82 -5.25
C LEU A 273 8.41 -7.05 -4.32
N SER A 274 7.25 -7.71 -4.16
CA SER A 274 7.10 -8.91 -3.36
C SER A 274 7.33 -10.21 -4.14
N SER A 275 7.33 -10.18 -5.48
CA SER A 275 7.59 -11.35 -6.32
C SER A 275 9.07 -11.70 -6.35
N ASP A 276 9.41 -12.98 -6.18
CA ASP A 276 10.77 -13.49 -6.33
C ASP A 276 11.15 -13.73 -7.82
N TYR A 277 10.17 -13.72 -8.70
CA TYR A 277 10.37 -13.96 -10.15
C TYR A 277 10.77 -12.68 -10.91
N ILE A 278 10.40 -11.52 -10.39
CA ILE A 278 10.72 -10.23 -11.03
C ILE A 278 12.08 -9.72 -10.56
N GLU A 279 12.98 -9.49 -11.51
CA GLU A 279 14.28 -8.90 -11.23
C GLU A 279 14.13 -7.42 -10.79
N LYS A 280 14.81 -7.04 -9.70
CA LYS A 280 14.84 -5.67 -9.19
C LYS A 280 16.18 -5.04 -9.46
N ARG A 281 16.22 -3.98 -10.24
CA ARG A 281 17.43 -3.22 -10.58
C ARG A 281 17.37 -1.80 -10.03
N LEU A 282 18.46 -1.37 -9.43
CA LEU A 282 18.65 0.05 -9.07
C LEU A 282 19.41 0.73 -10.23
N VAL A 283 18.88 1.84 -10.71
CA VAL A 283 19.42 2.63 -11.83
C VAL A 283 19.70 4.08 -11.42
#